data_41094430ea5f50c490fecf6324caf4e0
#
_entry.id   41094430ea5f50c490fecf6324caf4e0
#
_cell.length_a   1.000
_cell.length_b   1.000
_cell.length_c   1.000
_cell.angle_alpha   90.00
_cell.angle_beta   90.00
_cell.angle_gamma   90.00
#
_symmetry.space_group_name_H-M   'P 1'
#
loop_
_entity.id
_entity.type
_entity.pdbx_description
1 polymer ?
#
loop_
_entity_poly.entity_id
_entity_poly.type
_entity_poly.pdbx_seq_one_letter_code
_entity_poly.pdbx_strand_id
1 'polypeptide(L)'
;MKNLYTKEKLTEEINQVRKQIGHEELEIHIEDIYYNEKENELWIITQDRPDKSAIIGKGGWVVGKLREKLKINSIHVESYGDYLTKEYKLKLSKKTLDEFNSDLTGIQNLKKILSSKLENIYSFDYNSYFESNVFKESEKTEAVVALSGGVDSSFSLILAKYLGFNPTAVTID
;
A
#
# COMPACT_ATOMS: atom_id res chain seq x y z
N MET A 1 7.26 -1.79 20.41
CA MET A 1 7.25 -0.45 19.78
C MET A 1 6.24 0.41 20.52
N LYS A 2 6.63 1.59 21.07
CA LYS A 2 5.65 2.52 21.66
C LYS A 2 4.84 3.09 20.50
N ASN A 3 3.52 2.86 20.51
CA ASN A 3 2.62 3.55 19.59
C ASN A 3 2.74 5.06 19.86
N LEU A 4 3.43 5.78 18.98
CA LEU A 4 3.59 7.23 19.07
C LEU A 4 2.25 7.95 18.97
N TYR A 5 1.28 7.31 18.33
CA TYR A 5 -0.07 7.79 18.09
C TYR A 5 -1.09 6.80 18.72
N THR A 6 -2.00 7.32 19.57
CA THR A 6 -3.18 6.58 19.99
C THR A 6 -4.40 6.98 19.17
N LYS A 7 -5.41 6.13 19.10
CA LYS A 7 -6.64 6.39 18.32
C LYS A 7 -7.34 7.66 18.84
N GLU A 8 -7.42 7.82 20.15
CA GLU A 8 -8.06 8.96 20.82
C GLU A 8 -7.33 10.26 20.48
N LYS A 9 -6.01 10.29 20.68
CA LYS A 9 -5.19 11.49 20.37
C LYS A 9 -5.27 11.86 18.89
N LEU A 10 -5.25 10.86 18.00
CA LEU A 10 -5.34 11.13 16.58
C LEU A 10 -6.71 11.66 16.19
N THR A 11 -7.80 11.14 16.76
CA THR A 11 -9.15 11.65 16.55
C THR A 11 -9.28 13.11 17.02
N GLU A 12 -8.70 13.44 18.18
CA GLU A 12 -8.65 14.83 18.67
C GLU A 12 -7.90 15.74 17.70
N GLU A 13 -6.73 15.34 17.23
CA GLU A 13 -5.92 16.12 16.27
C GLU A 13 -6.66 16.33 14.95
N ILE A 14 -7.33 15.31 14.43
CA ILE A 14 -8.15 15.40 13.23
C ILE A 14 -9.29 16.41 13.45
N ASN A 15 -10.03 16.32 14.53
CA ASN A 15 -11.13 17.23 14.82
C ASN A 15 -10.66 18.67 15.03
N GLN A 16 -9.50 18.89 15.67
CA GLN A 16 -8.89 20.22 15.74
C GLN A 16 -8.58 20.81 14.37
N VAL A 17 -8.00 19.99 13.46
CA VAL A 17 -7.76 20.42 12.08
C VAL A 17 -9.06 20.73 11.35
N ARG A 18 -10.09 19.89 11.51
CA ARG A 18 -11.40 20.11 10.91
C ARG A 18 -12.00 21.45 11.36
N LYS A 19 -11.97 21.76 12.66
CA LYS A 19 -12.40 23.06 13.20
C LYS A 19 -11.64 24.25 12.59
N GLN A 20 -10.31 24.13 12.47
CA GLN A 20 -9.48 25.20 11.91
C GLN A 20 -9.85 25.58 10.48
N ILE A 21 -10.39 24.64 9.71
CA ILE A 21 -10.82 24.86 8.33
C ILE A 21 -12.35 25.06 8.20
N GLY A 22 -13.05 25.30 9.32
CA GLY A 22 -14.48 25.60 9.35
C GLY A 22 -15.40 24.40 9.18
N HIS A 23 -14.91 23.19 9.45
CA HIS A 23 -15.73 21.98 9.46
C HIS A 23 -16.18 21.63 10.90
N GLU A 24 -17.32 20.97 11.00
CA GLU A 24 -17.80 20.45 12.29
C GLU A 24 -16.94 19.28 12.78
N GLU A 25 -16.92 19.08 14.10
CA GLU A 25 -16.39 17.87 14.69
C GLU A 25 -17.24 16.67 14.30
N LEU A 26 -16.59 15.53 14.12
CA LEU A 26 -17.26 14.27 13.82
C LEU A 26 -16.75 13.19 14.78
N GLU A 27 -17.62 12.27 15.10
CA GLU A 27 -17.22 11.00 15.69
C GLU A 27 -16.55 10.18 14.59
N ILE A 28 -15.26 9.90 14.76
CA ILE A 28 -14.43 9.19 13.77
C ILE A 28 -13.93 7.90 14.42
N HIS A 29 -14.23 6.77 13.78
CA HIS A 29 -13.84 5.46 14.27
C HIS A 29 -12.59 4.98 13.55
N ILE A 30 -11.47 5.00 14.27
CA ILE A 30 -10.19 4.47 13.80
C ILE A 30 -10.07 3.01 14.23
N GLU A 31 -9.96 2.11 13.27
CA GLU A 31 -9.81 0.68 13.53
C GLU A 31 -8.38 0.31 13.88
N ASP A 32 -7.40 0.85 13.14
CA ASP A 32 -5.99 0.58 13.37
C ASP A 32 -5.10 1.75 12.95
N ILE A 33 -3.91 1.82 13.52
CA ILE A 33 -2.89 2.83 13.24
C ILE A 33 -1.54 2.13 13.07
N TYR A 34 -0.88 2.39 11.96
CA TYR A 34 0.48 1.93 11.74
C TYR A 34 1.41 3.11 11.41
N TYR A 35 2.53 3.21 12.11
CA TYR A 35 3.54 4.23 11.86
C TYR A 35 4.87 3.60 11.47
N ASN A 36 5.36 3.97 10.29
CA ASN A 36 6.67 3.61 9.79
C ASN A 36 7.69 4.71 10.15
N GLU A 37 8.49 4.47 11.18
CA GLU A 37 9.48 5.45 11.66
C GLU A 37 10.56 5.74 10.61
N LYS A 38 10.95 4.74 9.80
CA LYS A 38 12.01 4.89 8.79
C LYS A 38 11.62 5.88 7.69
N GLU A 39 10.42 5.76 7.21
CA GLU A 39 9.90 6.59 6.11
C GLU A 39 9.13 7.82 6.64
N ASN A 40 8.90 7.90 7.96
CA ASN A 40 8.05 8.90 8.62
C ASN A 40 6.65 8.95 7.98
N GLU A 41 6.02 7.78 7.87
CA GLU A 41 4.71 7.59 7.25
C GLU A 41 3.69 7.04 8.24
N LEU A 42 2.47 7.58 8.18
CA LEU A 42 1.36 7.17 9.04
C LEU A 42 0.24 6.54 8.19
N TRP A 43 -0.16 5.34 8.58
CA TRP A 43 -1.34 4.66 8.03
C TRP A 43 -2.46 4.69 9.04
N ILE A 44 -3.62 5.20 8.63
CA ILE A 44 -4.83 5.28 9.44
C ILE A 44 -5.88 4.39 8.79
N ILE A 45 -6.32 3.37 9.49
CA ILE A 45 -7.37 2.47 9.04
C ILE A 45 -8.64 2.84 9.75
N THR A 46 -9.65 3.25 9.00
CA THR A 46 -10.96 3.62 9.54
C THR A 46 -11.91 2.44 9.49
N GLN A 47 -12.93 2.46 10.32
CA GLN A 47 -13.97 1.44 10.33
C GLN A 47 -14.67 1.38 8.97
N ASP A 48 -14.97 2.52 8.37
CA ASP A 48 -15.71 2.62 7.13
C ASP A 48 -15.23 3.75 6.20
N ARG A 49 -15.89 3.89 5.04
CA ARG A 49 -15.60 4.93 4.06
C ARG A 49 -16.03 6.34 4.46
N PRO A 50 -17.16 6.58 5.15
CA PRO A 50 -17.50 7.87 5.74
C PRO A 50 -16.38 8.42 6.63
N ASP A 51 -15.86 7.61 7.56
CA ASP A 51 -14.74 8.00 8.44
C ASP A 51 -13.47 8.31 7.64
N LYS A 52 -13.13 7.46 6.65
CA LYS A 52 -12.05 7.74 5.71
C LYS A 52 -12.21 9.09 5.02
N SER A 53 -13.41 9.38 4.52
CA SER A 53 -13.70 10.65 3.85
C SER A 53 -13.61 11.84 4.79
N ALA A 54 -14.01 11.67 6.06
CA ALA A 54 -13.92 12.71 7.09
C ALA A 54 -12.46 13.08 7.40
N ILE A 55 -11.56 12.09 7.43
CA ILE A 55 -10.12 12.30 7.67
C ILE A 55 -9.44 12.92 6.44
N ILE A 56 -9.79 12.48 5.23
CA ILE A 56 -9.21 13.05 4.00
C ILE A 56 -9.69 14.50 3.82
N GLY A 57 -10.98 14.74 4.03
CA GLY A 57 -11.62 16.04 3.80
C GLY A 57 -11.75 16.38 2.31
N LYS A 58 -12.54 17.42 2.01
CA LYS A 58 -12.73 17.89 0.63
C LYS A 58 -11.38 18.28 0.01
N GLY A 59 -11.04 17.66 -1.13
CA GLY A 59 -9.78 17.93 -1.82
C GLY A 59 -8.52 17.57 -1.03
N GLY A 60 -8.61 16.73 0.01
CA GLY A 60 -7.47 16.34 0.83
C GLY A 60 -7.00 17.39 1.85
N TRP A 61 -7.79 18.44 2.09
CA TRP A 61 -7.39 19.55 2.97
C TRP A 61 -7.17 19.12 4.43
N VAL A 62 -8.04 18.26 4.98
CA VAL A 62 -7.90 17.81 6.38
C VAL A 62 -6.63 16.99 6.54
N VAL A 63 -6.43 15.96 5.71
CA VAL A 63 -5.24 15.11 5.78
C VAL A 63 -3.96 15.89 5.48
N GLY A 64 -4.02 16.86 4.56
CA GLY A 64 -2.88 17.73 4.26
C GLY A 64 -2.46 18.57 5.46
N LYS A 65 -3.41 19.22 6.13
CA LYS A 65 -3.16 20.00 7.37
C LYS A 65 -2.74 19.12 8.54
N LEU A 66 -3.32 17.93 8.67
CA LEU A 66 -2.92 16.96 9.68
C LEU A 66 -1.46 16.53 9.47
N ARG A 67 -1.05 16.27 8.23
CA ARG A 67 0.33 15.94 7.87
C ARG A 67 1.31 17.03 8.27
N GLU A 68 0.99 18.29 7.96
CA GLU A 68 1.80 19.46 8.34
C GLU A 68 1.93 19.58 9.86
N LYS A 69 0.80 19.44 10.59
CA LYS A 69 0.74 19.55 12.05
C LYS A 69 1.55 18.47 12.75
N LEU A 70 1.45 17.23 12.28
CA LEU A 70 2.15 16.08 12.84
C LEU A 70 3.62 15.97 12.36
N LYS A 71 4.03 16.78 11.38
CA LYS A 71 5.36 16.76 10.74
C LYS A 71 5.70 15.38 10.16
N ILE A 72 4.74 14.78 9.49
CA ILE A 72 4.85 13.46 8.85
C ILE A 72 5.06 13.63 7.35
N ASN A 73 5.85 12.76 6.72
CA ASN A 73 6.11 12.81 5.28
C ASN A 73 4.86 12.46 4.47
N SER A 74 4.14 11.41 4.87
CA SER A 74 2.89 11.01 4.22
C SER A 74 1.89 10.41 5.22
N ILE A 75 0.59 10.65 4.96
CA ILE A 75 -0.51 10.02 5.68
C ILE A 75 -1.37 9.28 4.68
N HIS A 76 -1.51 7.98 4.89
CA HIS A 76 -2.36 7.10 4.12
C HIS A 76 -3.62 6.79 4.93
N VAL A 77 -4.78 6.97 4.31
CA VAL A 77 -6.06 6.69 4.97
C VAL A 77 -6.80 5.63 4.18
N GLU A 78 -7.11 4.51 4.80
CA GLU A 78 -7.86 3.41 4.20
C GLU A 78 -9.06 3.03 5.08
N SER A 79 -10.14 2.53 4.46
CA SER A 79 -11.20 1.89 5.20
C SER A 79 -10.87 0.41 5.45
N TYR A 80 -11.41 -0.17 6.53
CA TYR A 80 -11.21 -1.58 6.83
C TYR A 80 -11.71 -2.49 5.70
N GLY A 81 -12.79 -2.09 5.01
CA GLY A 81 -13.27 -2.81 3.82
C GLY A 81 -12.27 -2.79 2.65
N ASP A 82 -11.57 -1.66 2.43
CA ASP A 82 -10.53 -1.57 1.41
C ASP A 82 -9.34 -2.48 1.77
N TYR A 83 -8.96 -2.52 3.06
CA TYR A 83 -7.94 -3.43 3.57
C TYR A 83 -8.29 -4.90 3.35
N LEU A 84 -9.48 -5.34 3.78
CA LEU A 84 -9.94 -6.70 3.59
C LEU A 84 -9.97 -7.10 2.11
N THR A 85 -10.34 -6.16 1.24
CA THR A 85 -10.32 -6.39 -0.22
C THR A 85 -8.90 -6.61 -0.74
N LYS A 86 -7.93 -5.81 -0.29
CA LYS A 86 -6.51 -5.99 -0.63
C LYS A 86 -6.00 -7.35 -0.15
N GLU A 87 -6.24 -7.65 1.12
CA GLU A 87 -5.81 -8.91 1.73
C GLU A 87 -6.38 -10.11 0.97
N TYR A 88 -7.69 -10.09 0.67
CA TYR A 88 -8.35 -11.14 -0.08
C TYR A 88 -7.73 -11.33 -1.47
N LYS A 89 -7.50 -10.24 -2.21
CA LYS A 89 -6.89 -10.30 -3.55
C LYS A 89 -5.47 -10.87 -3.49
N LEU A 90 -4.65 -10.47 -2.51
CA LEU A 90 -3.31 -11.01 -2.33
C LEU A 90 -3.33 -12.50 -1.99
N LYS A 91 -4.22 -12.93 -1.08
CA LYS A 91 -4.41 -14.34 -0.73
C LYS A 91 -4.85 -15.17 -1.94
N LEU A 92 -5.78 -14.66 -2.74
CA LEU A 92 -6.23 -15.31 -3.96
C LEU A 92 -5.10 -15.45 -4.98
N SER A 93 -4.33 -14.38 -5.22
CA SER A 93 -3.18 -14.40 -6.12
C SER A 93 -2.12 -15.39 -5.64
N LYS A 94 -1.84 -15.42 -4.33
CA LYS A 94 -0.90 -16.38 -3.76
C LYS A 94 -1.39 -17.82 -3.97
N LYS A 95 -2.67 -18.10 -3.67
CA LYS A 95 -3.28 -19.42 -3.88
C LYS A 95 -3.13 -19.87 -5.33
N THR A 96 -3.49 -19.02 -6.29
CA THR A 96 -3.37 -19.31 -7.73
C THR A 96 -1.91 -19.63 -8.11
N LEU A 97 -0.94 -18.89 -7.60
CA LEU A 97 0.47 -19.15 -7.86
C LEU A 97 0.97 -20.42 -7.18
N ASP A 98 0.45 -20.77 -6.00
CA ASP A 98 0.83 -22.01 -5.29
C ASP A 98 0.31 -23.24 -6.04
N GLU A 99 -0.86 -23.15 -6.65
CA GLU A 99 -1.43 -24.19 -7.54
C GLU A 99 -0.62 -24.32 -8.84
N PHE A 100 0.07 -23.26 -9.26
CA PHE A 100 0.96 -23.27 -10.42
C PHE A 100 2.30 -23.91 -10.05
N ASN A 101 2.40 -25.21 -10.28
CA ASN A 101 3.62 -25.96 -9.98
C ASN A 101 4.70 -25.67 -11.04
N SER A 102 5.55 -24.70 -10.77
CA SER A 102 6.59 -24.25 -11.68
C SER A 102 7.88 -23.94 -10.91
N ASP A 103 8.99 -24.49 -11.37
CA ASP A 103 10.34 -24.23 -10.86
C ASP A 103 10.99 -22.98 -11.48
N LEU A 104 10.25 -22.25 -12.34
CA LEU A 104 10.75 -21.03 -12.98
C LEU A 104 11.07 -19.96 -11.92
N THR A 105 12.27 -19.41 -12.00
CA THR A 105 12.81 -18.46 -11.01
C THR A 105 11.90 -17.26 -10.80
N GLY A 106 11.38 -16.67 -11.86
CA GLY A 106 10.46 -15.53 -11.77
C GLY A 106 9.18 -15.85 -10.99
N ILE A 107 8.61 -17.04 -11.19
CA ILE A 107 7.42 -17.51 -10.44
C ILE A 107 7.74 -17.69 -8.96
N GLN A 108 8.89 -18.30 -8.63
CA GLN A 108 9.32 -18.46 -7.24
C GLN A 108 9.55 -17.10 -6.55
N ASN A 109 10.13 -16.15 -7.27
CA ASN A 109 10.34 -14.80 -6.76
C ASN A 109 9.01 -14.06 -6.55
N LEU A 110 8.05 -14.23 -7.48
CA LEU A 110 6.71 -13.67 -7.33
C LEU A 110 5.97 -14.26 -6.10
N LYS A 111 6.11 -15.57 -5.85
CA LYS A 111 5.57 -16.21 -4.62
C LYS A 111 6.18 -15.61 -3.36
N LYS A 112 7.49 -15.36 -3.34
CA LYS A 112 8.19 -14.76 -2.20
C LYS A 112 7.70 -13.35 -1.90
N ILE A 113 7.64 -12.47 -2.91
CA ILE A 113 7.20 -11.08 -2.70
C ILE A 113 5.75 -11.02 -2.25
N LEU A 114 4.86 -11.87 -2.78
CA LEU A 114 3.47 -11.94 -2.34
C LEU A 114 3.33 -12.39 -0.89
N SER A 115 4.14 -13.36 -0.46
CA SER A 115 4.17 -13.81 0.94
C SER A 115 4.63 -12.68 1.86
N SER A 116 5.73 -12.00 1.53
CA SER A 116 6.24 -10.86 2.31
C SER A 116 5.24 -9.69 2.33
N LYS A 117 4.56 -9.44 1.20
CA LYS A 117 3.50 -8.41 1.13
C LYS A 117 2.30 -8.74 2.01
N LEU A 118 1.91 -10.00 2.12
CA LEU A 118 0.82 -10.44 2.99
C LEU A 118 1.15 -10.27 4.48
N GLU A 119 2.42 -10.42 4.87
CA GLU A 119 2.86 -10.19 6.24
C GLU A 119 2.84 -8.71 6.62
N ASN A 120 2.97 -7.80 5.64
CA ASN A 120 3.11 -6.36 5.84
C ASN A 120 2.25 -5.56 4.87
N ILE A 121 0.94 -5.77 4.85
CA ILE A 121 0.02 -5.18 3.84
C ILE A 121 0.08 -3.65 3.83
N TYR A 122 0.17 -3.00 5.00
CA TYR A 122 0.18 -1.52 5.11
C TYR A 122 1.55 -0.90 4.86
N SER A 123 2.62 -1.61 5.16
CA SER A 123 3.96 -1.05 5.23
C SER A 123 4.97 -1.82 4.43
N PHE A 124 4.53 -2.49 3.37
CA PHE A 124 5.47 -3.21 2.52
C PHE A 124 6.37 -2.21 1.77
N ASP A 125 7.61 -2.14 2.20
CA ASP A 125 8.63 -1.32 1.57
C ASP A 125 9.30 -2.08 0.42
N TYR A 126 8.93 -1.73 -0.80
CA TYR A 126 9.49 -2.33 -2.02
C TYR A 126 10.99 -2.06 -2.14
N ASN A 127 11.47 -0.87 -1.77
CA ASN A 127 12.89 -0.53 -1.89
C ASN A 127 13.73 -1.42 -0.97
N SER A 128 13.40 -1.48 0.31
CA SER A 128 14.09 -2.36 1.26
C SER A 128 13.99 -3.84 0.86
N TYR A 129 12.85 -4.25 0.30
CA TYR A 129 12.69 -5.63 -0.17
C TYR A 129 13.65 -5.95 -1.32
N PHE A 130 13.75 -5.08 -2.33
CA PHE A 130 14.63 -5.31 -3.48
C PHE A 130 16.10 -5.08 -3.14
N GLU A 131 16.45 -4.16 -2.25
CA GLU A 131 17.81 -4.01 -1.72
C GLU A 131 18.30 -5.27 -1.00
N SER A 132 17.40 -5.92 -0.25
CA SER A 132 17.70 -7.14 0.51
C SER A 132 17.64 -8.42 -0.32
N ASN A 133 16.96 -8.41 -1.47
CA ASN A 133 16.73 -9.56 -2.33
C ASN A 133 17.17 -9.24 -3.75
N VAL A 134 18.45 -9.52 -4.05
CA VAL A 134 18.95 -9.41 -5.42
C VAL A 134 18.50 -10.61 -6.22
N PHE A 135 17.56 -10.41 -7.13
CA PHE A 135 17.10 -11.44 -8.05
C PHE A 135 18.00 -11.49 -9.28
N LYS A 136 18.56 -12.67 -9.57
CA LYS A 136 19.30 -12.86 -10.82
C LYS A 136 18.33 -12.90 -11.99
N GLU A 137 18.67 -12.19 -13.05
CA GLU A 137 17.93 -12.30 -14.31
C GLU A 137 17.92 -13.75 -14.80
N SER A 138 16.74 -14.24 -15.17
CA SER A 138 16.57 -15.54 -15.78
C SER A 138 16.08 -15.36 -17.21
N GLU A 139 16.92 -15.59 -18.18
CA GLU A 139 16.55 -15.57 -19.60
C GLU A 139 15.47 -16.60 -19.96
N LYS A 140 15.18 -17.53 -19.05
CA LYS A 140 14.25 -18.64 -19.27
C LYS A 140 12.82 -18.38 -18.80
N THR A 141 12.57 -17.29 -18.03
CA THR A 141 11.23 -16.98 -17.54
C THR A 141 10.64 -15.82 -18.30
N GLU A 142 9.95 -16.13 -19.39
CA GLU A 142 9.28 -15.11 -20.21
C GLU A 142 7.95 -14.68 -19.57
N ALA A 143 7.59 -13.42 -19.73
CA ALA A 143 6.31 -12.85 -19.33
C ALA A 143 5.79 -11.85 -20.37
N VAL A 144 4.48 -11.80 -20.55
CA VAL A 144 3.84 -10.77 -21.36
C VAL A 144 3.16 -9.78 -20.44
N VAL A 145 3.45 -8.49 -20.60
CA VAL A 145 2.86 -7.41 -19.81
C VAL A 145 2.07 -6.50 -20.73
N ALA A 146 0.75 -6.41 -20.47
CA ALA A 146 -0.11 -5.46 -21.17
C ALA A 146 0.24 -4.03 -20.71
N LEU A 147 0.72 -3.19 -21.63
CA LEU A 147 1.14 -1.83 -21.36
C LEU A 147 0.10 -0.84 -21.89
N SER A 148 -0.69 -0.26 -20.97
CA SER A 148 -1.70 0.76 -21.27
C SER A 148 -1.18 2.19 -21.30
N GLY A 149 0.11 2.40 -20.99
CA GLY A 149 0.73 3.71 -20.82
C GLY A 149 0.49 4.37 -19.46
N GLY A 150 -0.30 3.75 -18.59
CA GLY A 150 -0.52 4.22 -17.21
C GLY A 150 0.59 3.79 -16.26
N VAL A 151 0.63 4.42 -15.07
CA VAL A 151 1.62 4.16 -14.01
C VAL A 151 1.63 2.69 -13.58
N ASP A 152 0.44 2.09 -13.40
CA ASP A 152 0.31 0.71 -12.91
C ASP A 152 0.88 -0.32 -13.88
N SER A 153 0.63 -0.17 -15.18
CA SER A 153 1.16 -1.07 -16.19
C SER A 153 2.68 -0.91 -16.37
N SER A 154 3.18 0.33 -16.27
CA SER A 154 4.62 0.61 -16.28
C SER A 154 5.32 0.01 -15.06
N PHE A 155 4.71 0.16 -13.87
CA PHE A 155 5.21 -0.47 -12.65
C PHE A 155 5.22 -2.00 -12.77
N SER A 156 4.18 -2.60 -13.33
CA SER A 156 4.10 -4.06 -13.54
C SER A 156 5.22 -4.58 -14.42
N LEU A 157 5.59 -3.83 -15.48
CA LEU A 157 6.70 -4.17 -16.36
C LEU A 157 8.05 -4.15 -15.62
N ILE A 158 8.30 -3.08 -14.85
CA ILE A 158 9.49 -2.92 -14.02
C ILE A 158 9.56 -4.02 -12.96
N LEU A 159 8.46 -4.26 -12.27
CA LEU A 159 8.38 -5.30 -11.23
C LEU A 159 8.68 -6.69 -11.80
N ALA A 160 8.13 -7.03 -12.98
CA ALA A 160 8.44 -8.29 -13.65
C ALA A 160 9.94 -8.44 -13.92
N LYS A 161 10.59 -7.37 -14.42
CA LYS A 161 12.04 -7.36 -14.64
C LYS A 161 12.83 -7.58 -13.35
N TYR A 162 12.47 -6.86 -12.27
CA TYR A 162 13.11 -6.99 -10.95
C TYR A 162 12.95 -8.40 -10.36
N LEU A 163 11.84 -9.07 -10.62
CA LEU A 163 11.59 -10.44 -10.16
C LEU A 163 12.32 -11.52 -11.00
N GLY A 164 13.06 -11.11 -12.02
CA GLY A 164 13.85 -12.02 -12.86
C GLY A 164 13.07 -12.63 -14.03
N PHE A 165 11.95 -12.01 -14.42
CA PHE A 165 11.30 -12.32 -15.70
C PHE A 165 12.01 -11.61 -16.85
N ASN A 166 11.86 -12.17 -18.06
CA ASN A 166 12.16 -11.48 -19.32
C ASN A 166 10.85 -10.94 -19.92
N PRO A 167 10.42 -9.70 -19.56
CA PRO A 167 9.11 -9.22 -19.94
C PRO A 167 9.07 -8.66 -21.36
N THR A 168 8.04 -9.05 -22.12
CA THR A 168 7.65 -8.42 -23.39
C THR A 168 6.46 -7.52 -23.17
N ALA A 169 6.59 -6.23 -23.48
CA ALA A 169 5.50 -5.26 -23.40
C ALA A 169 4.63 -5.35 -24.66
N VAL A 170 3.30 -5.40 -24.45
CA VAL A 170 2.31 -5.41 -25.54
C VAL A 170 1.35 -4.25 -25.34
N THR A 171 1.18 -3.41 -26.35
CA THR A 171 0.18 -2.34 -26.38
C THR A 171 -0.89 -2.68 -27.42
N ILE A 172 -2.11 -2.19 -27.22
CA ILE A 172 -3.20 -2.26 -28.17
C ILE A 172 -3.47 -0.83 -28.63
N ASP A 173 -3.38 -0.60 -29.94
CA ASP A 173 -3.73 0.66 -30.61
C ASP A 173 -5.26 0.79 -30.76
#